data_cf0fcbc202137fbca0759c02c3652598
#
_entry.id   cf0fcbc202137fbca0759c02c3652598
#
_cell.length_a   1.000
_cell.length_b   1.000
_cell.length_c   1.000
_cell.angle_alpha   90.00
_cell.angle_beta   90.00
_cell.angle_gamma   90.00
#
_symmetry.space_group_name_H-M   'P 1'
#
loop_
_entity.id
_entity.type
_entity.pdbx_description
1 polymer ?
#
loop_
_entity_poly.entity_id
_entity_poly.type
_entity_poly.pdbx_seq_one_letter_code
_entity_poly.pdbx_strand_id
1 'polypeptide(L)'
;MKDSLISPLAYIHPQAKIGENVKIHPFCFVGPNVEIASDCELHPHTVIHKHTKIGHNNIFHSFGSIGGDPQDYTYRGEDTELIIGDGNIFHENITLNRGTLKEEGVTRIGSNSLIMAYVHVGHDCVLGSNLTIANSCNLAGHVHVEDGVIIGGGTAVQQFVNLRQGCYIGGATAVNKDIPSFCTGYGNRVVLKGVNIIGMKRKNYERKEIMEVVDLIRSIESSDFSPVTFIEKKELMAEFK
;
A
#
# COMPACT_ATOMS: atom_id res chain seq x y z
N MET A 1 39.71 -5.48 2.47
CA MET A 1 38.84 -4.79 3.44
C MET A 1 37.44 -5.33 3.20
N LYS A 2 36.75 -5.88 4.21
CA LYS A 2 35.32 -6.16 4.05
C LYS A 2 34.66 -4.80 3.84
N ASP A 3 34.10 -4.55 2.67
CA ASP A 3 33.36 -3.33 2.42
C ASP A 3 32.24 -3.26 3.45
N SER A 4 32.22 -2.19 4.24
CA SER A 4 31.14 -1.96 5.20
C SER A 4 29.84 -1.81 4.42
N LEU A 5 28.82 -2.60 4.74
CA LEU A 5 27.49 -2.50 4.13
C LEU A 5 26.83 -1.16 4.46
N ILE A 6 27.32 -0.46 5.50
CA ILE A 6 26.83 0.84 5.94
C ILE A 6 27.86 1.91 5.57
N SER A 7 27.45 2.88 4.78
CA SER A 7 28.29 4.00 4.38
C SER A 7 28.65 4.89 5.59
N PRO A 8 29.91 5.32 5.72
CA PRO A 8 30.32 6.26 6.76
C PRO A 8 29.69 7.67 6.59
N LEU A 9 29.09 7.95 5.45
CA LEU A 9 28.36 9.20 5.19
C LEU A 9 26.86 9.10 5.52
N ALA A 10 26.37 7.96 5.99
CA ALA A 10 25.01 7.81 6.49
C ALA A 10 24.96 8.21 7.98
N TYR A 11 23.85 8.82 8.39
CA TYR A 11 23.59 9.06 9.80
C TYR A 11 22.63 7.99 10.34
N ILE A 12 23.03 7.30 11.38
CA ILE A 12 22.21 6.31 12.08
C ILE A 12 22.12 6.71 13.54
N HIS A 13 20.90 6.95 14.03
CA HIS A 13 20.68 7.31 15.42
C HIS A 13 21.09 6.14 16.35
N PRO A 14 21.74 6.39 17.49
CA PRO A 14 22.19 5.32 18.41
C PRO A 14 21.08 4.40 18.95
N GLN A 15 19.84 4.85 18.96
CA GLN A 15 18.67 4.04 19.35
C GLN A 15 18.08 3.22 18.20
N ALA A 16 18.58 3.36 16.98
CA ALA A 16 18.13 2.52 15.87
C ALA A 16 18.69 1.10 15.98
N LYS A 17 17.89 0.12 15.62
CA LYS A 17 18.27 -1.29 15.55
C LYS A 17 18.38 -1.71 14.09
N ILE A 18 19.55 -2.10 13.66
CA ILE A 18 19.83 -2.51 12.29
C ILE A 18 20.16 -3.99 12.27
N GLY A 19 19.41 -4.74 11.47
CA GLY A 19 19.58 -6.18 11.28
C GLY A 19 20.84 -6.56 10.48
N GLU A 20 21.02 -7.85 10.27
CA GLU A 20 22.15 -8.38 9.52
C GLU A 20 22.02 -8.07 8.02
N ASN A 21 23.15 -7.90 7.33
CA ASN A 21 23.23 -7.67 5.88
C ASN A 21 22.47 -6.43 5.37
N VAL A 22 22.08 -5.51 6.25
CA VAL A 22 21.42 -4.27 5.81
C VAL A 22 22.44 -3.37 5.14
N LYS A 23 22.13 -2.93 3.91
CA LYS A 23 22.95 -1.99 3.14
C LYS A 23 22.37 -0.59 3.28
N ILE A 24 23.21 0.35 3.72
CA ILE A 24 22.81 1.75 3.87
C ILE A 24 23.80 2.62 3.08
N HIS A 25 23.30 3.21 2.01
CA HIS A 25 24.09 4.04 1.11
C HIS A 25 24.39 5.45 1.68
N PRO A 26 25.26 6.24 1.03
CA PRO A 26 25.59 7.59 1.50
C PRO A 26 24.37 8.49 1.64
N PHE A 27 24.44 9.41 2.62
CA PHE A 27 23.44 10.45 2.89
C PHE A 27 22.06 9.93 3.31
N CYS A 28 21.95 8.66 3.68
CA CYS A 28 20.76 8.17 4.36
C CYS A 28 20.70 8.73 5.80
N PHE A 29 19.48 8.94 6.28
CA PHE A 29 19.21 9.29 7.67
C PHE A 29 18.31 8.22 8.28
N VAL A 30 18.72 7.66 9.43
CA VAL A 30 17.91 6.70 10.20
C VAL A 30 17.69 7.28 11.59
N GLY A 31 16.44 7.59 11.91
CA GLY A 31 16.02 8.26 13.14
C GLY A 31 15.99 7.37 14.38
N PRO A 32 15.63 7.95 15.55
CA PRO A 32 15.53 7.21 16.79
C PRO A 32 14.38 6.18 16.77
N ASN A 33 14.55 5.07 17.52
CA ASN A 33 13.55 4.01 17.66
C ASN A 33 13.11 3.41 16.31
N VAL A 34 13.97 3.47 15.28
CA VAL A 34 13.78 2.77 14.01
C VAL A 34 14.28 1.34 14.19
N GLU A 35 13.53 0.38 13.66
CA GLU A 35 13.93 -1.02 13.58
C GLU A 35 13.94 -1.46 12.11
N ILE A 36 15.07 -1.94 11.60
CA ILE A 36 15.22 -2.46 10.23
C ILE A 36 15.68 -3.90 10.35
N ALA A 37 14.86 -4.83 9.88
CA ALA A 37 15.21 -6.24 9.86
C ALA A 37 16.27 -6.54 8.77
N SER A 38 16.72 -7.80 8.68
CA SER A 38 17.83 -8.21 7.83
C SER A 38 17.58 -8.06 6.34
N ASP A 39 18.68 -7.98 5.58
CA ASP A 39 18.70 -8.03 4.10
C ASP A 39 17.98 -6.86 3.40
N CYS A 40 17.81 -5.74 4.09
CA CYS A 40 17.24 -4.51 3.52
C CYS A 40 18.31 -3.66 2.84
N GLU A 41 17.89 -2.84 1.86
CA GLU A 41 18.75 -1.89 1.18
C GLU A 41 18.13 -0.49 1.14
N LEU A 42 18.85 0.51 1.67
CA LEU A 42 18.48 1.93 1.63
C LEU A 42 19.39 2.65 0.64
N HIS A 43 18.85 3.08 -0.49
CA HIS A 43 19.57 3.86 -1.50
C HIS A 43 19.83 5.31 -1.02
N PRO A 44 20.76 6.04 -1.66
CA PRO A 44 21.20 7.36 -1.19
C PRO A 44 20.04 8.34 -0.97
N HIS A 45 20.17 9.18 0.07
CA HIS A 45 19.21 10.20 0.47
C HIS A 45 17.84 9.66 0.94
N THR A 46 17.74 8.39 1.31
CA THR A 46 16.55 7.86 1.99
C THR A 46 16.52 8.32 3.45
N VAL A 47 15.37 8.81 3.90
CA VAL A 47 15.12 9.26 5.28
C VAL A 47 14.11 8.30 5.93
N ILE A 48 14.57 7.61 6.99
CA ILE A 48 13.70 6.80 7.84
C ILE A 48 13.47 7.57 9.14
N HIS A 49 12.25 8.01 9.37
CA HIS A 49 11.88 8.78 10.56
C HIS A 49 11.66 7.88 11.79
N LYS A 50 11.57 8.51 12.98
CA LYS A 50 11.35 7.84 14.26
C LYS A 50 10.17 6.87 14.23
N HIS A 51 10.21 5.83 15.09
CA HIS A 51 9.12 4.87 15.29
C HIS A 51 8.66 4.15 14.01
N THR A 52 9.60 3.89 13.09
CA THR A 52 9.37 3.10 11.87
C THR A 52 9.95 1.70 12.06
N LYS A 53 9.14 0.68 11.83
CA LYS A 53 9.54 -0.73 11.85
C LYS A 53 9.47 -1.30 10.44
N ILE A 54 10.57 -1.87 9.98
CA ILE A 54 10.74 -2.40 8.61
C ILE A 54 11.11 -3.87 8.71
N GLY A 55 10.34 -4.73 8.05
CA GLY A 55 10.60 -6.16 7.93
C GLY A 55 11.80 -6.47 7.04
N HIS A 56 11.93 -7.75 6.65
CA HIS A 56 13.07 -8.27 5.91
C HIS A 56 13.01 -7.96 4.41
N ASN A 57 14.18 -7.96 3.73
CA ASN A 57 14.28 -7.94 2.26
C ASN A 57 13.58 -6.74 1.57
N ASN A 58 13.48 -5.60 2.24
CA ASN A 58 12.90 -4.40 1.65
C ASN A 58 13.97 -3.57 0.93
N ILE A 59 13.61 -2.99 -0.21
CA ILE A 59 14.46 -2.08 -0.99
C ILE A 59 13.80 -0.71 -1.04
N PHE A 60 14.52 0.33 -0.61
CA PHE A 60 14.09 1.71 -0.70
C PHE A 60 15.01 2.47 -1.67
N HIS A 61 14.47 2.86 -2.82
CA HIS A 61 15.18 3.74 -3.74
C HIS A 61 15.28 5.17 -3.18
N SER A 62 16.10 5.97 -3.85
CA SER A 62 16.54 7.29 -3.34
C SER A 62 15.40 8.28 -3.08
N PHE A 63 15.65 9.20 -2.15
CA PHE A 63 14.79 10.35 -1.81
C PHE A 63 13.44 9.99 -1.17
N GLY A 64 13.30 8.79 -0.61
CA GLY A 64 12.11 8.42 0.16
C GLY A 64 12.06 9.09 1.54
N SER A 65 10.86 9.52 1.98
CA SER A 65 10.57 9.98 3.34
C SER A 65 9.63 8.98 4.00
N ILE A 66 10.19 8.10 4.82
CA ILE A 66 9.55 6.92 5.38
C ILE A 66 9.25 7.13 6.86
N GLY A 67 7.97 7.09 7.25
CA GLY A 67 7.54 7.32 8.62
C GLY A 67 7.51 8.78 9.01
N GLY A 68 7.28 9.69 8.04
CA GLY A 68 7.08 11.12 8.32
C GLY A 68 5.90 11.39 9.25
N ASP A 69 5.84 12.57 9.84
CA ASP A 69 4.74 12.97 10.69
C ASP A 69 3.40 12.94 9.93
N PRO A 70 2.29 12.55 10.59
CA PRO A 70 0.96 12.61 10.00
C PRO A 70 0.64 14.02 9.48
N GLN A 71 0.09 14.09 8.26
CA GLN A 71 -0.42 15.35 7.71
C GLN A 71 -1.85 15.60 8.21
N ASP A 72 -2.00 15.74 9.51
CA ASP A 72 -3.29 15.93 10.21
C ASP A 72 -3.21 17.13 11.17
N TYR A 73 -4.21 18.01 11.11
CA TYR A 73 -4.25 19.22 11.95
C TYR A 73 -4.30 18.94 13.45
N THR A 74 -4.76 17.77 13.85
CA THR A 74 -4.86 17.40 15.28
C THR A 74 -3.62 16.77 15.85
N TYR A 75 -2.66 16.33 15.01
CA TYR A 75 -1.40 15.77 15.44
C TYR A 75 -0.59 16.78 16.26
N ARG A 76 -0.07 16.36 17.41
CA ARG A 76 0.68 17.20 18.36
C ARG A 76 2.08 16.66 18.68
N GLY A 77 2.56 15.67 17.89
CA GLY A 77 3.87 15.07 18.10
C GLY A 77 3.82 13.74 18.86
N GLU A 78 2.66 13.12 18.95
CA GLU A 78 2.41 11.85 19.60
C GLU A 78 3.31 10.74 19.04
N ASP A 79 3.62 9.76 19.89
CA ASP A 79 4.43 8.60 19.50
C ASP A 79 3.55 7.58 18.75
N THR A 80 3.49 7.74 17.45
CA THR A 80 2.75 6.88 16.53
C THR A 80 3.73 6.16 15.60
N GLU A 81 3.30 5.10 14.94
CA GLU A 81 4.18 4.19 14.22
C GLU A 81 3.85 4.05 12.73
N LEU A 82 4.88 3.67 11.95
CA LEU A 82 4.75 3.06 10.63
C LEU A 82 5.32 1.64 10.71
N ILE A 83 4.56 0.64 10.28
CA ILE A 83 5.00 -0.75 10.22
C ILE A 83 4.95 -1.24 8.77
N ILE A 84 6.08 -1.76 8.29
CA ILE A 84 6.25 -2.28 6.93
C ILE A 84 6.63 -3.76 7.03
N GLY A 85 5.93 -4.62 6.30
CA GLY A 85 6.23 -6.05 6.18
C GLY A 85 7.48 -6.33 5.35
N ASP A 86 7.56 -7.51 4.74
CA ASP A 86 8.75 -8.03 4.09
C ASP A 86 8.70 -7.89 2.55
N GLY A 87 9.87 -7.83 1.92
CA GLY A 87 10.02 -8.04 0.48
C GLY A 87 9.41 -6.96 -0.41
N ASN A 88 9.19 -5.76 0.09
CA ASN A 88 8.66 -4.67 -0.70
C ASN A 88 9.76 -3.92 -1.45
N ILE A 89 9.40 -3.38 -2.62
CA ILE A 89 10.23 -2.47 -3.40
C ILE A 89 9.55 -1.10 -3.44
N PHE A 90 10.23 -0.12 -2.86
CA PHE A 90 9.79 1.27 -2.83
C PHE A 90 10.68 2.09 -3.77
N HIS A 91 10.09 2.71 -4.78
CA HIS A 91 10.82 3.56 -5.72
C HIS A 91 11.07 4.97 -5.18
N GLU A 92 11.56 5.85 -6.04
CA GLU A 92 12.07 7.17 -5.68
C GLU A 92 10.96 8.13 -5.22
N ASN A 93 11.33 9.05 -4.33
CA ASN A 93 10.48 10.18 -3.90
C ASN A 93 9.14 9.77 -3.28
N ILE A 94 9.06 8.60 -2.66
CA ILE A 94 7.85 8.20 -1.94
C ILE A 94 7.74 8.92 -0.60
N THR A 95 6.51 9.07 -0.11
CA THR A 95 6.23 9.58 1.23
C THR A 95 5.25 8.66 1.95
N LEU A 96 5.64 8.17 3.13
CA LEU A 96 4.83 7.30 3.97
C LEU A 96 4.70 7.96 5.35
N ASN A 97 3.48 8.27 5.77
CA ASN A 97 3.24 8.88 7.08
C ASN A 97 2.93 7.84 8.16
N ARG A 98 3.28 8.15 9.42
CA ARG A 98 2.85 7.38 10.59
C ARG A 98 1.36 7.57 10.86
N GLY A 99 0.78 6.72 11.73
CA GLY A 99 -0.61 6.83 12.15
C GLY A 99 -0.90 8.00 13.09
N THR A 100 -2.15 8.16 13.48
CA THR A 100 -2.63 9.14 14.47
C THR A 100 -3.37 8.45 15.61
N LEU A 101 -3.53 9.12 16.75
CA LEU A 101 -4.34 8.62 17.87
C LEU A 101 -5.87 8.65 17.61
N LYS A 102 -6.29 9.06 16.40
CA LYS A 102 -7.70 8.94 15.99
C LYS A 102 -8.08 7.49 15.73
N GLU A 103 -7.08 6.66 15.42
CA GLU A 103 -7.20 5.22 15.27
C GLU A 103 -6.19 4.51 16.17
N GLU A 104 -5.55 3.46 15.69
CA GLU A 104 -4.60 2.66 16.48
C GLU A 104 -3.21 3.32 16.65
N GLY A 105 -2.99 4.50 16.08
CA GLY A 105 -1.68 5.15 16.07
C GLY A 105 -0.68 4.54 15.07
N VAL A 106 -1.14 3.73 14.13
CA VAL A 106 -0.25 2.96 13.26
C VAL A 106 -0.72 2.99 11.80
N THR A 107 0.19 3.36 10.90
CA THR A 107 0.04 3.07 9.46
C THR A 107 0.72 1.72 9.17
N ARG A 108 0.08 0.85 8.40
CA ARG A 108 0.57 -0.50 8.10
C ARG A 108 0.69 -0.72 6.60
N ILE A 109 1.81 -1.34 6.19
CA ILE A 109 2.04 -1.82 4.82
C ILE A 109 2.44 -3.28 4.91
N GLY A 110 1.74 -4.15 4.18
CA GLY A 110 2.02 -5.58 4.12
C GLY A 110 3.31 -5.92 3.37
N SER A 111 3.34 -7.06 2.72
CA SER A 111 4.55 -7.64 2.14
C SER A 111 4.48 -7.80 0.62
N ASN A 112 5.65 -7.98 -0.01
CA ASN A 112 5.79 -8.35 -1.43
C ASN A 112 5.12 -7.38 -2.41
N SER A 113 5.16 -6.09 -2.12
CA SER A 113 4.50 -5.05 -2.91
C SER A 113 5.50 -4.21 -3.70
N LEU A 114 5.07 -3.74 -4.87
CA LEU A 114 5.79 -2.79 -5.70
C LEU A 114 5.12 -1.41 -5.57
N ILE A 115 5.79 -0.48 -4.91
CA ILE A 115 5.35 0.90 -4.72
C ILE A 115 6.23 1.79 -5.58
N MET A 116 5.68 2.32 -6.66
CA MET A 116 6.45 3.06 -7.66
C MET A 116 6.70 4.51 -7.23
N ALA A 117 7.49 5.23 -8.04
CA ALA A 117 7.96 6.56 -7.71
C ALA A 117 6.83 7.57 -7.48
N TYR A 118 7.08 8.53 -6.57
CA TYR A 118 6.17 9.62 -6.19
C TYR A 118 4.83 9.16 -5.57
N VAL A 119 4.76 7.92 -5.05
CA VAL A 119 3.57 7.48 -4.31
C VAL A 119 3.54 8.12 -2.92
N HIS A 120 2.36 8.59 -2.53
CA HIS A 120 2.07 9.04 -1.17
C HIS A 120 1.12 8.08 -0.47
N VAL A 121 1.46 7.68 0.76
CA VAL A 121 0.58 6.94 1.67
C VAL A 121 0.35 7.78 2.91
N GLY A 122 -0.88 8.23 3.10
CA GLY A 122 -1.32 9.03 4.24
C GLY A 122 -1.33 8.24 5.55
N HIS A 123 -1.54 8.96 6.64
CA HIS A 123 -1.62 8.42 7.99
C HIS A 123 -2.79 7.43 8.14
N ASP A 124 -2.66 6.47 9.06
CA ASP A 124 -3.68 5.48 9.40
C ASP A 124 -4.14 4.59 8.23
N CYS A 125 -3.39 4.59 7.12
CA CYS A 125 -3.64 3.65 6.04
C CYS A 125 -3.28 2.22 6.44
N VAL A 126 -4.07 1.25 5.97
CA VAL A 126 -3.81 -0.18 6.11
C VAL A 126 -3.72 -0.79 4.71
N LEU A 127 -2.50 -1.11 4.31
CA LEU A 127 -2.21 -1.72 3.01
C LEU A 127 -1.86 -3.19 3.21
N GLY A 128 -2.54 -4.08 2.47
CA GLY A 128 -2.26 -5.51 2.43
C GLY A 128 -0.97 -5.84 1.65
N SER A 129 -0.90 -7.07 1.18
CA SER A 129 0.28 -7.63 0.52
C SER A 129 0.08 -7.80 -0.99
N ASN A 130 1.20 -7.99 -1.71
CA ASN A 130 1.20 -8.24 -3.17
C ASN A 130 0.55 -7.10 -3.98
N LEU A 131 0.73 -5.87 -3.54
CA LEU A 131 0.18 -4.69 -4.20
C LEU A 131 1.07 -4.22 -5.35
N THR A 132 0.46 -3.58 -6.33
CA THR A 132 1.17 -2.76 -7.31
C THR A 132 0.56 -1.36 -7.31
N ILE A 133 1.28 -0.38 -6.80
CA ILE A 133 0.85 1.02 -6.79
C ILE A 133 1.76 1.79 -7.73
N ALA A 134 1.20 2.22 -8.85
CA ALA A 134 1.96 2.87 -9.91
C ALA A 134 2.29 4.34 -9.57
N ASN A 135 3.14 4.94 -10.40
CA ASN A 135 3.70 6.28 -10.18
C ASN A 135 2.65 7.34 -9.84
N SER A 136 3.01 8.23 -8.92
CA SER A 136 2.22 9.44 -8.57
C SER A 136 0.82 9.14 -8.02
N CYS A 137 0.59 7.96 -7.46
CA CYS A 137 -0.64 7.68 -6.72
C CYS A 137 -0.61 8.37 -5.36
N ASN A 138 -1.77 8.90 -4.94
CA ASN A 138 -1.95 9.55 -3.66
C ASN A 138 -3.08 8.85 -2.88
N LEU A 139 -2.74 8.20 -1.79
CA LEU A 139 -3.68 7.59 -0.87
C LEU A 139 -3.84 8.54 0.33
N ALA A 140 -5.02 9.11 0.49
CA ALA A 140 -5.33 9.96 1.64
C ALA A 140 -5.37 9.15 2.94
N GLY A 141 -5.47 9.80 4.09
CA GLY A 141 -5.52 9.11 5.38
C GLY A 141 -6.67 8.11 5.50
N HIS A 142 -6.48 7.07 6.33
CA HIS A 142 -7.50 6.04 6.62
C HIS A 142 -7.93 5.18 5.41
N VAL A 143 -7.15 5.12 4.34
CA VAL A 143 -7.44 4.25 3.19
C VAL A 143 -7.04 2.82 3.52
N HIS A 144 -7.95 1.87 3.24
CA HIS A 144 -7.70 0.45 3.37
C HIS A 144 -7.55 -0.18 1.98
N VAL A 145 -6.46 -0.91 1.76
CA VAL A 145 -6.18 -1.60 0.51
C VAL A 145 -5.91 -3.07 0.82
N GLU A 146 -6.78 -3.95 0.35
CA GLU A 146 -6.61 -5.40 0.55
C GLU A 146 -5.58 -6.00 -0.42
N ASP A 147 -5.30 -7.30 -0.24
CA ASP A 147 -4.25 -8.01 -0.98
C ASP A 147 -4.44 -8.02 -2.49
N GLY A 148 -3.34 -7.83 -3.20
CA GLY A 148 -3.25 -7.98 -4.66
C GLY A 148 -3.99 -6.91 -5.46
N VAL A 149 -4.29 -5.80 -4.86
CA VAL A 149 -4.84 -4.61 -5.53
C VAL A 149 -3.80 -3.99 -6.44
N ILE A 150 -4.25 -3.52 -7.61
CA ILE A 150 -3.41 -2.77 -8.55
C ILE A 150 -4.01 -1.37 -8.72
N ILE A 151 -3.20 -0.35 -8.48
CA ILE A 151 -3.58 1.06 -8.63
C ILE A 151 -2.77 1.69 -9.76
N GLY A 152 -3.44 2.10 -10.82
CA GLY A 152 -2.82 2.77 -11.98
C GLY A 152 -2.33 4.18 -11.68
N GLY A 153 -1.28 4.59 -12.38
CA GLY A 153 -0.56 5.83 -12.11
C GLY A 153 -1.42 7.10 -12.11
N GLY A 154 -1.04 8.06 -11.28
CA GLY A 154 -1.76 9.33 -11.14
C GLY A 154 -3.14 9.23 -10.48
N THR A 155 -3.45 8.11 -9.84
CA THR A 155 -4.71 7.89 -9.13
C THR A 155 -4.70 8.57 -7.76
N ALA A 156 -5.81 9.23 -7.41
CA ALA A 156 -6.05 9.77 -6.09
C ALA A 156 -7.17 8.99 -5.38
N VAL A 157 -6.91 8.49 -4.18
CA VAL A 157 -7.86 7.76 -3.36
C VAL A 157 -8.27 8.61 -2.17
N GLN A 158 -9.57 8.89 -2.07
CA GLN A 158 -10.15 9.69 -0.98
C GLN A 158 -10.01 8.95 0.36
N GLN A 159 -9.92 9.72 1.45
CA GLN A 159 -9.88 9.18 2.82
C GLN A 159 -11.05 8.23 3.11
N PHE A 160 -10.79 7.21 3.95
CA PHE A 160 -11.73 6.18 4.38
C PHE A 160 -12.23 5.23 3.29
N VAL A 161 -11.69 5.29 2.08
CA VAL A 161 -12.05 4.36 0.99
C VAL A 161 -11.43 2.99 1.23
N ASN A 162 -12.21 1.94 0.94
CA ASN A 162 -11.75 0.55 0.93
C ASN A 162 -11.58 0.05 -0.51
N LEU A 163 -10.37 -0.37 -0.85
CA LEU A 163 -10.06 -1.08 -2.09
C LEU A 163 -9.97 -2.56 -1.77
N ARG A 164 -11.01 -3.32 -2.13
CA ARG A 164 -11.12 -4.73 -1.77
C ARG A 164 -10.22 -5.61 -2.64
N GLN A 165 -10.03 -6.85 -2.19
CA GLN A 165 -9.08 -7.82 -2.72
C GLN A 165 -9.06 -7.89 -4.25
N GLY A 166 -7.86 -7.76 -4.83
CA GLY A 166 -7.62 -7.97 -6.26
C GLY A 166 -8.34 -7.00 -7.20
N CYS A 167 -8.93 -5.92 -6.70
CA CYS A 167 -9.50 -4.90 -7.58
C CYS A 167 -8.40 -4.20 -8.40
N TYR A 168 -8.79 -3.62 -9.51
CA TYR A 168 -7.91 -2.87 -10.40
C TYR A 168 -8.45 -1.45 -10.60
N ILE A 169 -7.63 -0.47 -10.33
CA ILE A 169 -7.94 0.94 -10.58
C ILE A 169 -7.12 1.43 -11.77
N GLY A 170 -7.79 1.91 -12.80
CA GLY A 170 -7.14 2.52 -13.96
C GLY A 170 -6.43 3.82 -13.62
N GLY A 171 -5.43 4.18 -14.44
CA GLY A 171 -4.68 5.42 -14.23
C GLY A 171 -5.53 6.68 -14.27
N ALA A 172 -5.05 7.75 -13.62
CA ALA A 172 -5.71 9.05 -13.52
C ALA A 172 -7.16 8.99 -13.00
N THR A 173 -7.44 8.05 -12.10
CA THR A 173 -8.77 7.86 -11.49
C THR A 173 -8.87 8.64 -10.18
N ALA A 174 -10.01 9.32 -9.95
CA ALA A 174 -10.37 9.86 -8.65
C ALA A 174 -11.33 8.89 -7.94
N VAL A 175 -10.79 8.14 -6.97
CA VAL A 175 -11.54 7.12 -6.23
C VAL A 175 -12.17 7.76 -5.00
N ASN A 176 -13.49 7.85 -5.00
CA ASN A 176 -14.27 8.53 -3.95
C ASN A 176 -15.32 7.62 -3.28
N LYS A 177 -15.22 6.33 -3.49
CA LYS A 177 -16.07 5.29 -2.90
C LYS A 177 -15.35 3.95 -2.91
N ASP A 178 -15.82 3.02 -2.10
CA ASP A 178 -15.29 1.67 -2.01
C ASP A 178 -15.35 0.94 -3.36
N ILE A 179 -14.34 0.11 -3.59
CA ILE A 179 -14.25 -0.73 -4.81
C ILE A 179 -14.33 -2.19 -4.38
N PRO A 180 -15.35 -2.92 -4.83
CA PRO A 180 -15.51 -4.33 -4.48
C PRO A 180 -14.39 -5.23 -5.02
N SER A 181 -14.25 -6.41 -4.42
CA SER A 181 -13.25 -7.39 -4.79
C SER A 181 -13.32 -7.73 -6.28
N PHE A 182 -12.15 -7.81 -6.90
CA PHE A 182 -11.96 -8.13 -8.31
C PHE A 182 -12.63 -7.18 -9.32
N CYS A 183 -13.24 -6.09 -8.88
CA CYS A 183 -13.80 -5.09 -9.78
C CYS A 183 -12.72 -4.22 -10.43
N THR A 184 -13.05 -3.67 -11.60
CA THR A 184 -12.23 -2.63 -12.23
C THR A 184 -12.92 -1.27 -12.10
N GLY A 185 -12.15 -0.24 -11.72
CA GLY A 185 -12.63 1.14 -11.57
C GLY A 185 -11.84 2.12 -12.43
N TYR A 186 -12.52 3.06 -13.07
CA TYR A 186 -11.92 4.08 -13.93
C TYR A 186 -12.63 5.43 -13.81
N GLY A 187 -11.90 6.49 -14.02
CA GLY A 187 -12.44 7.83 -14.30
C GLY A 187 -12.50 8.76 -13.10
N ASN A 188 -12.89 10.00 -13.39
CA ASN A 188 -13.04 11.05 -12.39
C ASN A 188 -14.54 11.49 -12.39
N ARG A 189 -15.33 11.09 -11.43
CA ARG A 189 -15.18 10.17 -10.28
C ARG A 189 -15.21 8.71 -10.75
N VAL A 190 -14.73 7.80 -9.91
CA VAL A 190 -14.63 6.38 -10.27
C VAL A 190 -15.97 5.75 -10.62
N VAL A 191 -15.96 5.02 -11.73
CA VAL A 191 -17.09 4.17 -12.18
C VAL A 191 -16.57 2.74 -12.34
N LEU A 192 -17.32 1.76 -11.86
CA LEU A 192 -17.01 0.35 -12.06
C LEU A 192 -17.21 0.00 -13.54
N LYS A 193 -16.28 -0.77 -14.11
CA LYS A 193 -16.23 -1.14 -15.55
C LYS A 193 -16.08 -2.64 -15.76
N GLY A 194 -16.51 -3.45 -14.78
CA GLY A 194 -16.48 -4.90 -14.87
C GLY A 194 -15.42 -5.54 -13.95
N VAL A 195 -14.87 -6.68 -14.36
CA VAL A 195 -14.08 -7.59 -13.54
C VAL A 195 -12.62 -7.63 -13.97
N ASN A 196 -11.70 -7.67 -13.02
CA ASN A 196 -10.26 -7.86 -13.23
C ASN A 196 -9.94 -9.33 -13.59
N ILE A 197 -10.40 -9.78 -14.74
CA ILE A 197 -10.20 -11.16 -15.23
C ILE A 197 -8.72 -11.52 -15.30
N ILE A 198 -7.86 -10.57 -15.69
CA ILE A 198 -6.42 -10.80 -15.80
C ILE A 198 -5.81 -11.03 -14.41
N GLY A 199 -6.20 -10.22 -13.42
CA GLY A 199 -5.76 -10.38 -12.04
C GLY A 199 -6.20 -11.72 -11.45
N MET A 200 -7.44 -12.13 -11.67
CA MET A 200 -7.95 -13.42 -11.23
C MET A 200 -7.18 -14.60 -11.87
N LYS A 201 -6.94 -14.55 -13.18
CA LYS A 201 -6.13 -15.59 -13.87
C LYS A 201 -4.71 -15.68 -13.32
N ARG A 202 -4.05 -14.57 -13.02
CA ARG A 202 -2.71 -14.56 -12.42
C ARG A 202 -2.68 -15.18 -11.01
N LYS A 203 -3.80 -15.15 -10.30
CA LYS A 203 -4.00 -15.79 -9.00
C LYS A 203 -4.51 -17.24 -9.12
N ASN A 204 -4.51 -17.81 -10.33
CA ASN A 204 -4.92 -19.19 -10.63
C ASN A 204 -6.40 -19.51 -10.34
N TYR A 205 -7.28 -18.50 -10.36
CA TYR A 205 -8.72 -18.75 -10.33
C TYR A 205 -9.14 -19.52 -11.59
N GLU A 206 -10.00 -20.52 -11.44
CA GLU A 206 -10.51 -21.29 -12.54
C GLU A 206 -11.49 -20.45 -13.39
N ARG A 207 -11.62 -20.86 -14.67
CA ARG A 207 -12.54 -20.17 -15.59
C ARG A 207 -13.97 -20.09 -15.05
N LYS A 208 -14.42 -21.13 -14.35
CA LYS A 208 -15.76 -21.17 -13.75
C LYS A 208 -15.93 -20.09 -12.69
N GLU A 209 -14.99 -19.98 -11.76
CA GLU A 209 -15.00 -18.97 -10.70
C GLU A 209 -14.98 -17.54 -11.27
N ILE A 210 -14.14 -17.31 -12.30
CA ILE A 210 -14.08 -16.02 -12.97
C ILE A 210 -15.42 -15.67 -13.60
N MET A 211 -16.07 -16.63 -14.29
CA MET A 211 -17.36 -16.37 -14.93
C MET A 211 -18.47 -16.13 -13.91
N GLU A 212 -18.44 -16.77 -12.75
CA GLU A 212 -19.39 -16.51 -11.67
C GLU A 212 -19.29 -15.07 -11.15
N VAL A 213 -18.07 -14.54 -10.99
CA VAL A 213 -17.86 -13.13 -10.59
C VAL A 213 -18.33 -12.18 -11.71
N VAL A 214 -18.02 -12.49 -12.97
CA VAL A 214 -18.48 -11.69 -14.13
C VAL A 214 -20.01 -11.62 -14.18
N ASP A 215 -20.70 -12.74 -14.03
CA ASP A 215 -22.15 -12.79 -14.07
C ASP A 215 -22.78 -12.05 -12.89
N LEU A 216 -22.16 -12.14 -11.69
CA LEU A 216 -22.61 -11.37 -10.54
C LEU A 216 -22.52 -9.87 -10.79
N ILE A 217 -21.36 -9.37 -11.27
CA ILE A 217 -21.17 -7.94 -11.53
C ILE A 217 -22.13 -7.45 -12.60
N ARG A 218 -22.35 -8.22 -13.67
CA ARG A 218 -23.36 -7.90 -14.69
C ARG A 218 -24.78 -7.82 -14.13
N SER A 219 -25.14 -8.75 -13.26
CA SER A 219 -26.47 -8.74 -12.60
C SER A 219 -26.66 -7.48 -11.76
N ILE A 220 -25.61 -7.03 -11.06
CA ILE A 220 -25.65 -5.78 -10.28
C ILE A 220 -25.77 -4.56 -11.21
N GLU A 221 -25.00 -4.51 -12.29
CA GLU A 221 -25.04 -3.42 -13.28
C GLU A 221 -26.41 -3.31 -13.99
N SER A 222 -27.05 -4.45 -14.28
CA SER A 222 -28.37 -4.51 -14.91
C SER A 222 -29.53 -4.35 -13.94
N SER A 223 -29.29 -4.30 -12.63
CA SER A 223 -30.30 -4.37 -11.56
C SER A 223 -31.16 -5.65 -11.62
N ASP A 224 -30.71 -6.66 -12.32
CA ASP A 224 -31.35 -7.97 -12.39
C ASP A 224 -30.74 -8.91 -11.34
N PHE A 225 -31.36 -8.92 -10.16
CA PHE A 225 -30.95 -9.75 -9.03
C PHE A 225 -31.59 -11.16 -9.10
N SER A 226 -31.46 -11.86 -10.20
CA SER A 226 -31.82 -13.29 -10.27
C SER A 226 -31.14 -14.06 -9.14
N PRO A 227 -31.77 -15.06 -8.51
CA PRO A 227 -31.31 -15.62 -7.24
C PRO A 227 -29.88 -16.14 -7.32
N VAL A 228 -29.02 -15.53 -6.52
CA VAL A 228 -27.62 -15.88 -6.38
C VAL A 228 -27.52 -17.18 -5.57
N THR A 229 -27.02 -18.24 -6.17
CA THR A 229 -27.07 -19.60 -5.63
C THR A 229 -25.88 -20.01 -4.75
N PHE A 230 -24.82 -19.18 -4.62
CA PHE A 230 -23.62 -19.52 -3.87
C PHE A 230 -23.40 -18.59 -2.66
N ILE A 231 -22.88 -19.14 -1.56
CA ILE A 231 -22.56 -18.43 -0.29
C ILE A 231 -21.51 -17.33 -0.55
N GLU A 232 -20.47 -17.61 -1.32
CA GLU A 232 -19.41 -16.66 -1.69
C GLU A 232 -19.94 -15.46 -2.49
N LYS A 233 -20.95 -15.67 -3.34
CA LYS A 233 -21.65 -14.59 -4.03
C LYS A 233 -22.42 -13.67 -3.07
N LYS A 234 -22.97 -14.20 -1.98
CA LYS A 234 -23.64 -13.40 -0.96
C LYS A 234 -22.67 -12.51 -0.19
N GLU A 235 -21.48 -13.01 0.11
CA GLU A 235 -20.42 -12.23 0.77
C GLU A 235 -19.95 -11.10 -0.15
N LEU A 236 -19.66 -11.41 -1.42
CA LEU A 236 -19.30 -10.41 -2.41
C LEU A 236 -20.41 -9.37 -2.60
N MET A 237 -21.69 -9.79 -2.63
CA MET A 237 -22.82 -8.84 -2.71
C MET A 237 -22.94 -7.93 -1.49
N ALA A 238 -22.46 -8.32 -0.33
CA ALA A 238 -22.47 -7.46 0.86
C ALA A 238 -21.56 -6.25 0.70
N GLU A 239 -20.52 -6.35 -0.13
CA GLU A 239 -19.59 -5.26 -0.43
C GLU A 239 -20.24 -4.14 -1.31
N PHE A 240 -21.39 -4.41 -1.93
CA PHE A 240 -22.08 -3.44 -2.79
C PHE A 240 -23.23 -2.70 -2.09
N LYS A 241 -23.51 -2.97 -0.82
CA LYS A 241 -24.51 -2.29 0.00
C LYS A 241 -23.93 -1.08 0.71
#